data_9ac80d216f7124650e139fad877102a0
#
_entry.id   9ac80d216f7124650e139fad877102a0
#
_cell.length_a   1.000
_cell.length_b   1.000
_cell.length_c   1.000
_cell.angle_alpha   90.00
_cell.angle_beta   90.00
_cell.angle_gamma   90.00
#
_symmetry.space_group_name_H-M   'P 1'
#
loop_
_entity.id
_entity.type
_entity.pdbx_description
1 polymer ?
#
loop_
_entity_poly.entity_id
_entity_poly.type
_entity_poly.pdbx_seq_one_letter_code
_entity_poly.pdbx_strand_id
1 'polypeptide(L)'
;MGQEVFDQLKAKGEIIESSPLYDQLRPISDAITRAAQPHYNHPFKFYLVHETQPNAFATPGGNVYVVDSLLYFVKNTEELAGTLCHEVSHTIHHDTVTLMEKQKKLEEKEVGAAVILGPTRAHVLAILLLGKLHSLSYSRDVESRADLTGSDICAQTGYNPWGLVWLFQDFENTNSNQLPQLLSDHPDDQHRVAALKQHFRKNPSTFGKFNPDPKSATTFSAPKNAAEVFMH
;
A
#
# COMPACT_ATOMS: atom_id res chain seq x y z
N MET A 1 -14.99 -2.42 10.38
CA MET A 1 -14.63 -1.77 9.09
C MET A 1 -13.55 -2.55 8.34
N GLY A 2 -12.33 -2.74 8.84
CA GLY A 2 -11.33 -3.56 8.13
C GLY A 2 -11.75 -5.04 7.96
N GLN A 3 -12.44 -5.61 8.93
CA GLN A 3 -12.98 -6.96 8.82
C GLN A 3 -14.08 -7.06 7.75
N GLU A 4 -14.96 -6.08 7.66
CA GLU A 4 -16.01 -6.06 6.63
C GLU A 4 -15.43 -5.95 5.22
N VAL A 5 -14.32 -5.20 5.03
CA VAL A 5 -13.61 -5.15 3.75
C VAL A 5 -13.06 -6.53 3.41
N PHE A 6 -12.40 -7.18 4.36
CA PHE A 6 -11.89 -8.55 4.18
C PHE A 6 -13.01 -9.53 3.80
N ASP A 7 -14.12 -9.50 4.52
CA ASP A 7 -15.25 -10.40 4.30
C ASP A 7 -15.88 -10.19 2.91
N GLN A 8 -15.92 -8.96 2.41
CA GLN A 8 -16.40 -8.65 1.07
C GLN A 8 -15.46 -9.12 -0.03
N LEU A 9 -14.15 -8.88 0.10
CA LEU A 9 -13.15 -9.37 -0.84
C LEU A 9 -13.18 -10.91 -0.89
N LYS A 10 -13.31 -11.56 0.28
CA LYS A 10 -13.43 -13.00 0.37
C LYS A 10 -14.73 -13.51 -0.28
N ALA A 11 -15.85 -12.85 -0.06
CA ALA A 11 -17.14 -13.22 -0.65
C ALA A 11 -17.15 -13.09 -2.19
N LYS A 12 -16.35 -12.16 -2.73
CA LYS A 12 -16.14 -12.02 -4.17
C LYS A 12 -15.12 -13.01 -4.76
N GLY A 13 -14.43 -13.77 -3.91
CA GLY A 13 -13.36 -14.67 -4.33
C GLY A 13 -12.05 -13.97 -4.72
N GLU A 14 -11.89 -12.69 -4.32
CA GLU A 14 -10.71 -11.89 -4.65
C GLU A 14 -9.53 -12.19 -3.71
N ILE A 15 -9.77 -12.73 -2.49
CA ILE A 15 -8.69 -13.12 -1.56
C ILE A 15 -8.03 -14.42 -2.04
N ILE A 16 -6.72 -14.36 -2.24
CA ILE A 16 -5.89 -15.52 -2.54
C ILE A 16 -5.47 -16.17 -1.22
N GLU A 17 -6.13 -17.28 -0.84
CA GLU A 17 -5.84 -17.95 0.44
C GLU A 17 -4.53 -18.75 0.42
N SER A 18 -4.12 -19.24 -0.74
CA SER A 18 -2.91 -20.04 -0.93
C SER A 18 -2.28 -19.77 -2.29
N SER A 19 -0.99 -19.41 -2.30
CA SER A 19 -0.20 -19.20 -3.51
C SER A 19 1.30 -19.22 -3.16
N PRO A 20 2.15 -19.68 -4.07
CA PRO A 20 3.61 -19.54 -3.96
C PRO A 20 4.07 -18.09 -3.82
N LEU A 21 3.25 -17.10 -4.21
CA LEU A 21 3.53 -15.68 -4.01
C LEU A 21 3.66 -15.30 -2.53
N TYR A 22 3.00 -16.04 -1.62
CA TYR A 22 3.17 -15.83 -0.18
C TYR A 22 4.59 -16.13 0.30
N ASP A 23 5.32 -17.03 -0.36
CA ASP A 23 6.71 -17.32 0.02
C ASP A 23 7.62 -16.12 -0.26
N GLN A 24 7.25 -15.27 -1.24
CA GLN A 24 7.93 -14.01 -1.53
C GLN A 24 7.46 -12.88 -0.60
N LEU A 25 6.16 -12.84 -0.29
CA LEU A 25 5.57 -11.78 0.52
C LEU A 25 5.90 -11.90 2.01
N ARG A 26 5.87 -13.12 2.57
CA ARG A 26 6.03 -13.36 4.02
C ARG A 26 7.31 -12.78 4.62
N PRO A 27 8.52 -12.99 4.05
CA PRO A 27 9.73 -12.43 4.63
C PRO A 27 9.68 -10.91 4.77
N ILE A 28 9.07 -10.23 3.78
CA ILE A 28 8.92 -8.78 3.75
C ILE A 28 7.88 -8.33 4.77
N SER A 29 6.69 -8.92 4.73
CA SER A 29 5.57 -8.57 5.62
C SER A 29 5.91 -8.83 7.10
N ASP A 30 6.62 -9.92 7.41
CA ASP A 30 7.06 -10.22 8.78
C ASP A 30 8.08 -9.21 9.29
N ALA A 31 9.02 -8.79 8.43
CA ALA A 31 10.00 -7.78 8.81
C ALA A 31 9.32 -6.41 9.03
N ILE A 32 8.38 -6.03 8.15
CA ILE A 32 7.60 -4.79 8.28
C ILE A 32 6.73 -4.84 9.53
N THR A 33 6.05 -5.95 9.78
CA THR A 33 5.23 -6.12 11.00
C THR A 33 6.06 -5.90 12.26
N ARG A 34 7.24 -6.52 12.36
CA ARG A 34 8.12 -6.31 13.52
C ARG A 34 8.54 -4.85 13.72
N ALA A 35 8.83 -4.14 12.64
CA ALA A 35 9.26 -2.74 12.69
C ALA A 35 8.07 -1.79 13.00
N ALA A 36 6.90 -2.05 12.43
CA ALA A 36 5.74 -1.16 12.50
C ALA A 36 4.84 -1.41 13.72
N GLN A 37 4.80 -2.63 14.25
CA GLN A 37 3.89 -3.01 15.33
C GLN A 37 3.98 -2.14 16.58
N PRO A 38 5.18 -1.65 17.02
CA PRO A 38 5.27 -0.73 18.15
C PRO A 38 4.52 0.60 17.97
N HIS A 39 4.20 0.97 16.73
CA HIS A 39 3.55 2.22 16.36
C HIS A 39 2.04 2.08 16.13
N TYR A 40 1.48 0.86 16.26
CA TYR A 40 0.07 0.61 15.97
C TYR A 40 -0.54 -0.43 16.91
N ASN A 41 -1.75 -0.16 17.42
CA ASN A 41 -2.39 -0.96 18.47
C ASN A 41 -3.09 -2.25 17.99
N HIS A 42 -3.25 -2.42 16.67
CA HIS A 42 -3.85 -3.61 16.09
C HIS A 42 -2.80 -4.41 15.31
N PRO A 43 -2.95 -5.74 15.20
CA PRO A 43 -2.00 -6.55 14.44
C PRO A 43 -2.03 -6.21 12.95
N PHE A 44 -0.86 -6.11 12.34
CA PHE A 44 -0.77 -6.05 10.88
C PHE A 44 -0.98 -7.43 10.28
N LYS A 45 -1.77 -7.48 9.19
CA LYS A 45 -2.06 -8.69 8.43
C LYS A 45 -1.95 -8.38 6.95
N PHE A 46 -1.21 -9.21 6.22
CA PHE A 46 -1.00 -9.05 4.79
C PHE A 46 -1.75 -10.13 4.02
N TYR A 47 -2.52 -9.72 3.03
CA TYR A 47 -3.33 -10.59 2.20
C TYR A 47 -2.99 -10.36 0.74
N LEU A 48 -2.87 -11.45 -0.03
CA LEU A 48 -2.85 -11.38 -1.47
C LEU A 48 -4.28 -11.26 -2.00
N VAL A 49 -4.45 -10.40 -2.99
CA VAL A 49 -5.72 -10.16 -3.69
C VAL A 49 -5.50 -10.30 -5.18
N HIS A 50 -6.44 -10.91 -5.89
CA HIS A 50 -6.37 -11.04 -7.33
C HIS A 50 -7.01 -9.84 -8.02
N GLU A 51 -6.19 -9.04 -8.71
CA GLU A 51 -6.62 -7.96 -9.62
C GLU A 51 -5.60 -7.76 -10.76
N THR A 52 -6.08 -7.24 -11.89
CA THR A 52 -5.24 -7.05 -13.08
C THR A 52 -4.34 -5.82 -13.01
N GLN A 53 -4.73 -4.81 -12.24
CA GLN A 53 -3.98 -3.57 -12.11
C GLN A 53 -3.06 -3.62 -10.89
N PRO A 54 -1.73 -3.42 -11.05
CA PRO A 54 -0.80 -3.41 -9.94
C PRO A 54 -1.19 -2.38 -8.86
N ASN A 55 -1.43 -2.89 -7.64
CA ASN A 55 -1.80 -2.04 -6.51
C ASN A 55 -1.43 -2.70 -5.16
N ALA A 56 -1.38 -1.88 -4.12
CA ALA A 56 -1.45 -2.28 -2.73
C ALA A 56 -2.25 -1.23 -1.97
N PHE A 57 -2.98 -1.63 -0.93
CA PHE A 57 -3.76 -0.71 -0.13
C PHE A 57 -3.94 -1.20 1.30
N ALA A 58 -4.05 -0.26 2.22
CA ALA A 58 -4.28 -0.56 3.63
C ALA A 58 -5.69 -0.14 4.07
N THR A 59 -6.29 -0.94 4.95
CA THR A 59 -7.57 -0.64 5.54
C THR A 59 -7.49 -0.50 7.07
N PRO A 60 -8.45 0.19 7.72
CA PRO A 60 -8.47 0.31 9.15
C PRO A 60 -8.41 -1.06 9.85
N GLY A 61 -7.64 -1.16 10.92
CA GLY A 61 -7.48 -2.41 11.68
C GLY A 61 -6.22 -3.21 11.32
N GLY A 62 -5.36 -2.67 10.45
CA GLY A 62 -4.05 -3.23 10.16
C GLY A 62 -4.02 -4.23 8.99
N ASN A 63 -5.10 -4.36 8.24
CA ASN A 63 -5.10 -5.21 7.05
C ASN A 63 -4.46 -4.47 5.87
N VAL A 64 -3.45 -5.08 5.27
CA VAL A 64 -2.74 -4.62 4.07
C VAL A 64 -2.99 -5.62 2.96
N TYR A 65 -3.53 -5.15 1.86
CA TYR A 65 -3.85 -5.97 0.69
C TYR A 65 -2.81 -5.70 -0.39
N VAL A 66 -2.27 -6.77 -0.93
CA VAL A 66 -1.23 -6.74 -1.97
C VAL A 66 -1.80 -7.41 -3.20
N VAL A 67 -2.01 -6.65 -4.26
CA VAL A 67 -2.51 -7.20 -5.50
C VAL A 67 -1.43 -8.06 -6.14
N ASP A 68 -1.79 -9.25 -6.59
CA ASP A 68 -0.86 -10.23 -7.16
C ASP A 68 -0.11 -9.66 -8.38
N SER A 69 -0.77 -8.85 -9.22
CA SER A 69 -0.13 -8.18 -10.35
C SER A 69 0.98 -7.20 -9.93
N LEU A 70 0.96 -6.66 -8.71
CA LEU A 70 2.06 -5.83 -8.20
C LEU A 70 3.34 -6.65 -8.05
N LEU A 71 3.25 -7.92 -7.64
CA LEU A 71 4.42 -8.79 -7.48
C LEU A 71 5.07 -9.12 -8.83
N TYR A 72 4.33 -9.04 -9.93
CA TYR A 72 4.88 -9.18 -11.28
C TYR A 72 5.38 -7.86 -11.87
N PHE A 73 4.94 -6.75 -11.31
CA PHE A 73 5.29 -5.42 -11.77
C PHE A 73 6.62 -4.93 -11.18
N VAL A 74 6.85 -5.13 -9.88
CA VAL A 74 8.08 -4.70 -9.20
C VAL A 74 9.31 -5.45 -9.72
N LYS A 75 10.42 -4.75 -9.83
CA LYS A 75 11.67 -5.30 -10.38
C LYS A 75 12.57 -5.93 -9.31
N ASN A 76 12.40 -5.50 -8.06
CA ASN A 76 13.23 -5.94 -6.96
C ASN A 76 12.44 -5.98 -5.65
N THR A 77 13.01 -6.65 -4.65
CA THR A 77 12.41 -6.84 -3.33
C THR A 77 12.24 -5.52 -2.59
N GLU A 78 13.14 -4.58 -2.80
CA GLU A 78 13.13 -3.29 -2.13
C GLU A 78 12.01 -2.38 -2.61
N GLU A 79 11.63 -2.45 -3.89
CA GLU A 79 10.43 -1.76 -4.42
C GLU A 79 9.16 -2.26 -3.75
N LEU A 80 9.00 -3.59 -3.62
CA LEU A 80 7.86 -4.16 -2.91
C LEU A 80 7.88 -3.77 -1.43
N ALA A 81 9.03 -3.89 -0.77
CA ALA A 81 9.17 -3.51 0.64
C ALA A 81 8.86 -2.02 0.86
N GLY A 82 9.36 -1.14 0.00
CA GLY A 82 9.09 0.29 0.04
C GLY A 82 7.60 0.61 -0.08
N THR A 83 6.91 -0.01 -1.05
CA THR A 83 5.46 0.11 -1.22
C THR A 83 4.70 -0.34 0.03
N LEU A 84 5.02 -1.51 0.57
CA LEU A 84 4.31 -2.04 1.75
C LEU A 84 4.60 -1.24 3.02
N CYS A 85 5.79 -0.69 3.18
CA CYS A 85 6.11 0.24 4.26
C CYS A 85 5.30 1.54 4.16
N HIS A 86 5.08 2.04 2.94
CA HIS A 86 4.23 3.20 2.67
C HIS A 86 2.78 2.91 3.06
N GLU A 87 2.20 1.77 2.68
CA GLU A 87 0.85 1.37 3.06
C GLU A 87 0.67 1.23 4.57
N VAL A 88 1.64 0.61 5.23
CA VAL A 88 1.65 0.48 6.69
C VAL A 88 1.71 1.85 7.36
N SER A 89 2.43 2.81 6.78
CA SER A 89 2.48 4.19 7.27
C SER A 89 1.10 4.87 7.23
N HIS A 90 0.32 4.72 6.16
CA HIS A 90 -1.07 5.20 6.11
C HIS A 90 -1.93 4.62 7.23
N THR A 91 -1.73 3.34 7.56
CA THR A 91 -2.41 2.70 8.69
C THR A 91 -2.03 3.33 10.03
N ILE A 92 -0.73 3.53 10.28
CA ILE A 92 -0.21 4.14 11.52
C ILE A 92 -0.76 5.56 11.69
N HIS A 93 -0.83 6.33 10.63
CA HIS A 93 -1.37 7.70 10.65
C HIS A 93 -2.88 7.78 10.59
N HIS A 94 -3.60 6.66 10.50
CA HIS A 94 -5.06 6.60 10.36
C HIS A 94 -5.58 7.37 9.14
N ASP A 95 -4.79 7.44 8.07
CA ASP A 95 -5.09 8.26 6.90
C ASP A 95 -6.37 7.80 6.19
N THR A 96 -6.54 6.49 6.02
CA THR A 96 -7.76 5.90 5.44
C THR A 96 -9.01 6.26 6.26
N VAL A 97 -8.91 6.22 7.61
CA VAL A 97 -10.02 6.60 8.49
C VAL A 97 -10.37 8.07 8.31
N THR A 98 -9.35 8.93 8.30
CA THR A 98 -9.52 10.38 8.13
C THR A 98 -10.15 10.72 6.77
N LEU A 99 -9.71 10.05 5.72
CA LEU A 99 -10.26 10.23 4.37
C LEU A 99 -11.73 9.83 4.31
N MET A 100 -12.09 8.68 4.89
CA MET A 100 -13.47 8.19 4.98
C MET A 100 -14.38 9.14 5.77
N GLU A 101 -13.90 9.69 6.89
CA GLU A 101 -14.67 10.67 7.66
C GLU A 101 -14.93 11.96 6.89
N LYS A 102 -13.94 12.44 6.13
CA LYS A 102 -14.12 13.59 5.22
C LYS A 102 -15.16 13.31 4.15
N GLN A 103 -15.06 12.16 3.51
CA GLN A 103 -16.00 11.74 2.47
C GLN A 103 -17.44 11.68 3.00
N LYS A 104 -17.60 11.03 4.17
CA LYS A 104 -18.90 10.96 4.84
C LYS A 104 -19.50 12.34 5.11
N LYS A 105 -18.70 13.28 5.63
CA LYS A 105 -19.17 14.64 5.89
C LYS A 105 -19.59 15.37 4.61
N LEU A 106 -18.96 15.08 3.47
CA LEU A 106 -19.36 15.62 2.17
C LEU A 106 -20.69 15.02 1.73
N GLU A 107 -20.85 13.71 1.80
CA GLU A 107 -22.09 13.01 1.44
C GLU A 107 -23.28 13.41 2.34
N GLU A 108 -23.07 13.59 3.64
CA GLU A 108 -24.09 14.08 4.57
C GLU A 108 -24.56 15.49 4.23
N LYS A 109 -23.70 16.33 3.64
CA LYS A 109 -24.08 17.67 3.16
C LYS A 109 -24.87 17.64 1.87
N GLU A 110 -24.59 16.68 0.98
CA GLU A 110 -25.22 16.59 -0.34
C GLU A 110 -26.58 15.86 -0.30
N VAL A 111 -26.72 14.84 0.53
CA VAL A 111 -27.89 13.92 0.52
C VAL A 111 -28.87 14.16 1.68
N GLY A 112 -28.49 15.00 2.67
CA GLY A 112 -29.28 15.19 3.89
C GLY A 112 -29.18 14.00 4.86
N ALA A 113 -29.15 14.30 6.16
CA ALA A 113 -28.82 13.37 7.26
C ALA A 113 -29.74 12.13 7.44
N ALA A 114 -30.72 11.91 6.57
CA ALA A 114 -31.81 10.94 6.77
C ALA A 114 -31.49 9.48 6.42
N VAL A 115 -30.38 9.19 5.71
CA VAL A 115 -30.19 7.87 5.10
C VAL A 115 -29.25 6.92 5.88
N ILE A 116 -28.50 7.40 6.88
CA ILE A 116 -27.44 6.57 7.49
C ILE A 116 -27.58 6.47 9.02
N LEU A 117 -28.69 5.92 9.50
CA LEU A 117 -28.86 5.54 10.91
C LEU A 117 -29.22 4.04 11.01
N GLY A 118 -28.24 3.20 11.45
CA GLY A 118 -28.49 1.78 11.74
C GLY A 118 -27.23 0.91 11.83
N PRO A 119 -27.36 -0.36 12.29
CA PRO A 119 -26.23 -1.30 12.41
C PRO A 119 -25.61 -1.70 11.06
N THR A 120 -26.27 -1.42 9.95
CA THR A 120 -25.77 -1.56 8.57
C THR A 120 -24.72 -0.52 8.18
N ARG A 121 -24.45 0.47 9.03
CA ARG A 121 -23.55 1.58 8.72
C ARG A 121 -22.12 1.14 8.42
N ALA A 122 -21.54 0.24 9.20
CA ALA A 122 -20.20 -0.28 8.97
C ALA A 122 -20.12 -1.04 7.64
N HIS A 123 -21.16 -1.80 7.31
CA HIS A 123 -21.27 -2.55 6.08
C HIS A 123 -21.37 -1.63 4.84
N VAL A 124 -22.23 -0.60 4.92
CA VAL A 124 -22.34 0.40 3.83
C VAL A 124 -21.03 1.15 3.63
N LEU A 125 -20.35 1.53 4.73
CA LEU A 125 -19.04 2.19 4.64
C LEU A 125 -17.97 1.27 4.05
N ALA A 126 -18.00 -0.04 4.35
CA ALA A 126 -17.08 -1.01 3.76
C ALA A 126 -17.33 -1.17 2.25
N ILE A 127 -18.60 -1.21 1.81
CA ILE A 127 -18.96 -1.24 0.38
C ILE A 127 -18.49 0.04 -0.32
N LEU A 128 -18.74 1.19 0.28
CA LEU A 128 -18.30 2.48 -0.26
C LEU A 128 -16.76 2.56 -0.30
N LEU A 129 -16.08 2.04 0.71
CA LEU A 129 -14.61 1.96 0.72
C LEU A 129 -14.11 1.11 -0.44
N LEU A 130 -14.61 -0.11 -0.61
CA LEU A 130 -14.22 -0.99 -1.73
C LEU A 130 -14.54 -0.39 -3.08
N GLY A 131 -15.73 0.20 -3.25
CA GLY A 131 -16.11 0.85 -4.50
C GLY A 131 -15.34 2.12 -4.81
N LYS A 132 -14.72 2.75 -3.79
CA LYS A 132 -13.97 4.01 -3.91
C LYS A 132 -12.47 3.84 -3.69
N LEU A 133 -11.97 2.66 -3.26
CA LEU A 133 -10.53 2.41 -3.10
C LEU A 133 -9.75 2.82 -4.35
N HIS A 134 -10.35 2.59 -5.54
CA HIS A 134 -9.80 2.99 -6.84
C HIS A 134 -10.05 4.48 -7.22
N SER A 135 -10.72 5.25 -6.38
CA SER A 135 -11.05 6.67 -6.65
C SER A 135 -10.65 7.63 -5.52
N LEU A 136 -10.21 7.11 -4.38
CA LEU A 136 -9.74 7.92 -3.26
C LEU A 136 -8.27 8.23 -3.45
N SER A 137 -7.96 9.50 -3.61
CA SER A 137 -6.59 9.99 -3.67
C SER A 137 -6.28 10.79 -2.41
N TYR A 138 -5.13 10.50 -1.82
CA TYR A 138 -4.62 11.26 -0.68
C TYR A 138 -4.08 12.63 -1.12
N SER A 139 -4.05 13.58 -0.19
CA SER A 139 -3.40 14.86 -0.46
C SER A 139 -1.87 14.69 -0.48
N ARG A 140 -1.16 15.57 -1.19
CA ARG A 140 0.31 15.57 -1.26
C ARG A 140 1.00 15.56 0.10
N ASP A 141 0.45 16.27 1.08
CA ASP A 141 1.02 16.32 2.44
C ASP A 141 0.88 14.98 3.16
N VAL A 142 -0.25 14.28 2.95
CA VAL A 142 -0.50 12.94 3.48
C VAL A 142 0.46 11.94 2.85
N GLU A 143 0.61 11.98 1.52
CA GLU A 143 1.54 11.14 0.77
C GLU A 143 2.99 11.36 1.20
N SER A 144 3.43 12.63 1.29
CA SER A 144 4.78 12.96 1.74
C SER A 144 5.05 12.46 3.16
N ARG A 145 4.09 12.57 4.06
CA ARG A 145 4.20 12.02 5.42
C ARG A 145 4.29 10.50 5.39
N ALA A 146 3.47 9.83 4.59
CA ALA A 146 3.48 8.39 4.44
C ALA A 146 4.81 7.88 3.88
N ASP A 147 5.38 8.58 2.91
CA ASP A 147 6.70 8.29 2.36
C ASP A 147 7.81 8.36 3.41
N LEU A 148 7.85 9.46 4.18
CA LEU A 148 8.92 9.65 5.18
C LEU A 148 8.80 8.60 6.29
N THR A 149 7.62 8.43 6.87
CA THR A 149 7.40 7.43 7.93
C THR A 149 7.60 6.01 7.39
N GLY A 150 7.10 5.72 6.19
CA GLY A 150 7.31 4.43 5.54
C GLY A 150 8.78 4.12 5.29
N SER A 151 9.57 5.12 4.85
CA SER A 151 11.00 4.94 4.66
C SER A 151 11.76 4.70 5.97
N ASP A 152 11.36 5.35 7.08
CA ASP A 152 11.93 5.10 8.40
C ASP A 152 11.63 3.68 8.89
N ILE A 153 10.41 3.18 8.68
CA ILE A 153 10.01 1.80 8.96
C ILE A 153 10.83 0.83 8.10
N CYS A 154 10.92 1.10 6.79
CA CYS A 154 11.67 0.27 5.86
C CYS A 154 13.14 0.12 6.27
N ALA A 155 13.79 1.22 6.66
CA ALA A 155 15.16 1.21 7.16
C ALA A 155 15.36 0.34 8.41
N GLN A 156 14.33 0.22 9.27
CA GLN A 156 14.34 -0.65 10.46
C GLN A 156 14.19 -2.14 10.10
N THR A 157 13.53 -2.46 9.00
CA THR A 157 13.39 -3.84 8.51
C THR A 157 14.70 -4.42 7.98
N GLY A 158 15.62 -3.56 7.56
CA GLY A 158 16.86 -3.92 6.85
C GLY A 158 16.70 -3.89 5.32
N TYR A 159 15.48 -3.78 4.77
CA TYR A 159 15.29 -3.52 3.35
C TYR A 159 15.72 -2.10 3.00
N ASN A 160 16.23 -1.93 1.77
CA ASN A 160 16.72 -0.64 1.32
C ASN A 160 15.57 0.33 1.02
N PRO A 161 15.42 1.45 1.78
CA PRO A 161 14.33 2.39 1.58
C PRO A 161 14.39 3.14 0.24
N TRP A 162 15.51 3.07 -0.49
CA TRP A 162 15.61 3.59 -1.85
C TRP A 162 14.68 2.85 -2.83
N GLY A 163 14.18 1.65 -2.48
CA GLY A 163 13.23 0.91 -3.29
C GLY A 163 12.00 1.73 -3.70
N LEU A 164 11.43 2.52 -2.78
CA LEU A 164 10.30 3.40 -3.11
C LEU A 164 10.70 4.50 -4.11
N VAL A 165 11.92 5.04 -3.99
CA VAL A 165 12.46 6.03 -4.95
C VAL A 165 12.64 5.41 -6.33
N TRP A 166 13.15 4.17 -6.40
CA TRP A 166 13.34 3.47 -7.66
C TRP A 166 12.00 3.16 -8.33
N LEU A 167 11.01 2.74 -7.56
CA LEU A 167 9.66 2.48 -8.06
C LEU A 167 9.05 3.74 -8.69
N PHE A 168 9.15 4.91 -8.03
CA PHE A 168 8.67 6.17 -8.60
C PHE A 168 9.40 6.56 -9.88
N GLN A 169 10.73 6.35 -9.93
CA GLN A 169 11.51 6.60 -11.15
C GLN A 169 11.12 5.65 -12.30
N ASP A 170 10.75 4.42 -11.98
CA ASP A 170 10.23 3.47 -12.97
C ASP A 170 8.89 3.92 -13.53
N PHE A 171 8.02 4.47 -12.70
CA PHE A 171 6.75 5.04 -13.13
C PHE A 171 6.93 6.23 -14.09
N GLU A 172 7.86 7.14 -13.78
CA GLU A 172 8.19 8.27 -14.68
C GLU A 172 8.63 7.80 -16.07
N ASN A 173 9.26 6.64 -16.16
CA ASN A 173 9.76 6.06 -17.42
C ASN A 173 8.71 5.20 -18.14
N THR A 174 7.54 4.97 -17.53
CA THR A 174 6.46 4.16 -18.11
C THR A 174 5.51 5.05 -18.91
N ASN A 175 5.08 4.59 -20.10
CA ASN A 175 4.11 5.32 -20.92
C ASN A 175 2.79 5.54 -20.15
N SER A 176 2.28 6.76 -20.15
CA SER A 176 1.12 7.23 -19.39
C SER A 176 -0.19 6.44 -19.59
N ASN A 177 -0.28 5.62 -20.65
CA ASN A 177 -1.46 4.80 -20.94
C ASN A 177 -1.51 3.47 -20.18
N GLN A 178 -0.52 3.16 -19.36
CA GLN A 178 -0.38 1.90 -18.60
C GLN A 178 0.08 2.14 -17.15
N LEU A 179 -0.20 3.32 -16.60
CA LEU A 179 0.16 3.61 -15.22
C LEU A 179 -0.59 2.69 -14.25
N PRO A 180 0.10 2.08 -13.30
CA PRO A 180 -0.54 1.25 -12.28
C PRO A 180 -1.60 2.02 -11.48
N GLN A 181 -2.62 1.31 -10.99
CA GLN A 181 -3.65 1.86 -10.11
C GLN A 181 -3.03 2.52 -8.87
N LEU A 182 -1.91 1.97 -8.39
CA LEU A 182 -1.12 2.53 -7.29
C LEU A 182 -0.84 4.03 -7.46
N LEU A 183 -0.59 4.51 -8.68
CA LEU A 183 -0.37 5.95 -8.95
C LEU A 183 -1.64 6.79 -8.94
N SER A 184 -2.79 6.20 -9.28
CA SER A 184 -4.07 6.91 -9.20
C SER A 184 -4.47 7.15 -7.74
N ASP A 185 -4.22 6.16 -6.89
CA ASP A 185 -4.58 6.18 -5.47
C ASP A 185 -3.55 7.01 -4.67
N HIS A 186 -2.28 6.97 -5.10
CA HIS A 186 -1.13 7.66 -4.50
C HIS A 186 -0.39 8.49 -5.55
N PRO A 187 -0.92 9.65 -5.93
CA PRO A 187 -0.37 10.45 -7.02
C PRO A 187 1.12 10.68 -6.87
N ASP A 188 1.87 10.28 -7.90
CA ASP A 188 3.29 10.57 -7.98
C ASP A 188 3.48 12.07 -8.19
N ASP A 189 4.50 12.58 -7.50
CA ASP A 189 4.94 13.95 -7.64
C ASP A 189 6.47 13.93 -7.54
N GLN A 190 7.16 14.56 -8.49
CA GLN A 190 8.63 14.72 -8.42
C GLN A 190 9.09 15.30 -7.08
N HIS A 191 8.19 16.00 -6.37
CA HIS A 191 8.43 16.49 -5.02
C HIS A 191 8.57 15.34 -4.01
N ARG A 192 7.84 14.20 -4.15
CA ARG A 192 7.95 13.03 -3.28
C ARG A 192 9.36 12.43 -3.36
N VAL A 193 9.85 12.19 -4.57
CA VAL A 193 11.23 11.71 -4.81
C VAL A 193 12.27 12.66 -4.23
N ALA A 194 12.11 13.98 -4.44
CA ALA A 194 13.01 14.97 -3.90
C ALA A 194 12.98 15.02 -2.36
N ALA A 195 11.80 14.91 -1.76
CA ALA A 195 11.60 14.88 -0.31
C ALA A 195 12.25 13.64 0.32
N LEU A 196 12.05 12.45 -0.24
CA LEU A 196 12.68 11.21 0.20
C LEU A 196 14.21 11.32 0.15
N LYS A 197 14.77 11.74 -0.99
CA LYS A 197 16.22 11.95 -1.13
C LYS A 197 16.77 12.97 -0.14
N GLN A 198 16.02 14.03 0.17
CA GLN A 198 16.39 15.01 1.19
C GLN A 198 16.34 14.40 2.60
N HIS A 199 15.30 13.63 2.91
CA HIS A 199 15.15 12.93 4.19
C HIS A 199 16.33 11.98 4.44
N PHE A 200 16.72 11.17 3.43
CA PHE A 200 17.85 10.27 3.55
C PHE A 200 19.17 11.01 3.78
N ARG A 201 19.40 12.12 3.08
CA ARG A 201 20.60 12.95 3.28
C ARG A 201 20.66 13.62 4.66
N LYS A 202 19.51 14.02 5.20
CA LYS A 202 19.44 14.67 6.52
C LYS A 202 19.60 13.69 7.69
N ASN A 203 19.37 12.40 7.45
CA ASN A 203 19.42 11.36 8.47
C ASN A 203 20.45 10.26 8.11
N PRO A 204 21.74 10.60 7.96
CA PRO A 204 22.77 9.66 7.51
C PRO A 204 23.03 8.50 8.48
N SER A 205 22.75 8.68 9.78
CA SER A 205 22.82 7.61 10.78
C SER A 205 21.86 6.46 10.49
N THR A 206 20.68 6.76 9.92
CA THR A 206 19.66 5.78 9.57
C THR A 206 19.86 5.25 8.16
N PHE A 207 20.08 6.15 7.20
CA PHE A 207 20.02 5.83 5.77
C PHE A 207 21.38 5.67 5.10
N GLY A 208 22.47 6.15 5.71
CA GLY A 208 23.80 6.15 5.08
C GLY A 208 24.39 4.78 4.78
N LYS A 209 23.86 3.72 5.40
CA LYS A 209 24.25 2.32 5.12
C LYS A 209 23.63 1.75 3.84
N PHE A 210 22.59 2.39 3.29
CA PHE A 210 21.85 1.91 2.13
C PHE A 210 22.39 2.50 0.82
N ASN A 211 22.58 1.63 -0.17
CA ASN A 211 23.09 2.03 -1.47
C ASN A 211 21.97 2.64 -2.32
N PRO A 212 22.14 3.87 -2.89
CA PRO A 212 21.15 4.48 -3.75
C PRO A 212 21.08 3.91 -5.17
N ASP A 213 22.06 3.08 -5.58
CA ASP A 213 22.08 2.47 -6.91
C ASP A 213 21.12 1.28 -6.98
N PRO A 214 20.11 1.30 -7.89
CA PRO A 214 19.17 0.17 -8.05
C PRO A 214 19.84 -1.14 -8.48
N LYS A 215 21.06 -1.09 -9.02
CA LYS A 215 21.85 -2.29 -9.34
C LYS A 215 22.25 -3.09 -8.08
N SER A 216 22.21 -2.46 -6.91
CA SER A 216 22.46 -3.14 -5.63
C SER A 216 21.22 -3.87 -5.07
N ALA A 217 20.07 -3.72 -5.71
CA ALA A 217 18.81 -4.30 -5.27
C ALA A 217 18.80 -5.84 -5.40
N THR A 218 18.03 -6.47 -4.52
CA THR A 218 17.78 -7.91 -4.58
C THR A 218 16.75 -8.19 -5.67
N THR A 219 17.14 -8.94 -6.70
CA THR A 219 16.23 -9.30 -7.79
C THR A 219 14.99 -9.99 -7.24
N PHE A 220 13.81 -9.45 -7.59
CA PHE A 220 12.53 -10.06 -7.28
C PHE A 220 12.08 -10.91 -8.47
N SER A 221 11.71 -12.15 -8.21
CA SER A 221 11.22 -13.04 -9.25
C SER A 221 9.95 -13.73 -8.77
N ALA A 222 8.80 -13.21 -9.19
CA ALA A 222 7.53 -13.88 -8.95
C ALA A 222 7.48 -15.24 -9.70
N PRO A 223 6.98 -16.31 -9.08
CA PRO A 223 6.84 -17.62 -9.72
C PRO A 223 5.94 -17.53 -10.97
N LYS A 224 6.44 -17.92 -12.14
CA LYS A 224 5.71 -17.82 -13.41
C LYS A 224 4.38 -18.60 -13.41
N ASN A 225 4.30 -19.67 -12.61
CA ASN A 225 3.12 -20.56 -12.58
C ASN A 225 1.98 -20.05 -11.67
N ALA A 226 2.18 -18.97 -10.93
CA ALA A 226 1.12 -18.43 -10.08
C ALA A 226 0.07 -17.63 -10.88
N ALA A 227 0.44 -17.09 -12.06
CA ALA A 227 -0.49 -16.40 -12.94
C ALA A 227 -1.43 -17.34 -13.72
N GLU A 228 -1.03 -18.60 -13.96
CA GLU A 228 -1.84 -19.57 -14.71
C GLU A 228 -3.00 -20.17 -13.90
N VAL A 229 -2.96 -20.08 -12.57
CA VAL A 229 -3.99 -20.67 -11.68
C VAL A 229 -5.32 -19.91 -11.75
N PHE A 230 -5.32 -18.66 -12.22
CA PHE A 230 -6.51 -17.80 -12.25
C PHE A 230 -7.10 -17.56 -13.64
N MET A 231 -6.62 -18.26 -14.67
CA MET A 231 -7.18 -18.17 -16.03
C MET A 231 -8.20 -19.27 -16.36
N HIS A 232 -8.77 -19.92 -15.34
CA HIS A 232 -9.83 -20.94 -15.54
C HIS A 232 -11.06 -20.66 -14.70
#